data_23435a31f031527c73ccec52dcfa2164
#
_entry.id   23435a31f031527c73ccec52dcfa2164
#
_cell.length_a   1.000
_cell.length_b   1.000
_cell.length_c   1.000
_cell.angle_alpha   90.00
_cell.angle_beta   90.00
_cell.angle_gamma   90.00
#
_symmetry.space_group_name_H-M   'P 1'
#
loop_
_entity.id
_entity.type
_entity.pdbx_description
1 polymer ?
#
loop_
_entity_poly.entity_id
_entity_poly.type
_entity_poly.pdbx_seq_one_letter_code
_entity_poly.pdbx_strand_id
1 'polypeptide(L)'
;CKVDDNNLLKEVYETTGIKAEGDKIVCDNPEVEAWAKPESNVSMNMWAGYPDFLDYLEKDFSTFLSNISDNPMKKEYLLPNIVAELLREDRINVKVLETHDKWFGVTYAEDKEYVQNAFKQLIEDGVYPEKLWK
;
A
#
# COMPACT_ATOMS: atom_id res chain seq x y z
N CYS A 1 0.41 -8.45 0.74
CA CYS A 1 -1.02 -8.73 0.93
C CYS A 1 -1.31 -10.20 0.72
N LYS A 2 -2.11 -10.81 1.58
CA LYS A 2 -2.63 -12.16 1.44
C LYS A 2 -4.11 -12.10 1.08
N VAL A 3 -4.46 -12.71 -0.04
CA VAL A 3 -5.79 -12.59 -0.66
C VAL A 3 -6.35 -13.99 -0.85
N ASP A 4 -7.65 -14.17 -0.64
CA ASP A 4 -8.33 -15.44 -0.89
C ASP A 4 -8.80 -15.58 -2.35
N ASP A 5 -9.34 -16.75 -2.70
CA ASP A 5 -9.83 -17.09 -4.04
C ASP A 5 -11.00 -16.20 -4.52
N ASN A 6 -11.63 -15.47 -3.60
CA ASN A 6 -12.69 -14.50 -3.91
C ASN A 6 -12.17 -13.06 -4.04
N ASN A 7 -10.86 -12.86 -4.06
CA ASN A 7 -10.20 -11.56 -4.03
C ASN A 7 -10.56 -10.74 -2.77
N LEU A 8 -10.77 -11.39 -1.63
CA LEU A 8 -10.90 -10.71 -0.36
C LEU A 8 -9.56 -10.69 0.37
N LEU A 9 -9.18 -9.51 0.84
CA LEU A 9 -7.97 -9.32 1.64
C LEU A 9 -8.13 -10.06 2.97
N LYS A 10 -7.16 -10.91 3.29
CA LYS A 10 -7.09 -11.63 4.57
C LYS A 10 -6.07 -11.01 5.51
N GLU A 11 -4.94 -10.63 4.96
CA GLU A 11 -3.86 -10.04 5.75
C GLU A 11 -3.11 -9.00 4.91
N VAL A 12 -2.74 -7.92 5.55
CA VAL A 12 -1.83 -6.91 5.00
C VAL A 12 -0.77 -6.58 6.04
N TYR A 13 0.48 -6.53 5.60
CA TYR A 13 1.62 -6.23 6.46
C TYR A 13 2.40 -5.06 5.88
N GLU A 14 2.68 -4.08 6.72
CA GLU A 14 3.73 -3.11 6.41
C GLU A 14 5.08 -3.80 6.61
N THR A 15 5.89 -3.84 5.56
CA THR A 15 7.12 -4.63 5.56
C THR A 15 8.22 -3.87 4.84
N THR A 16 9.40 -3.85 5.42
CA THR A 16 10.60 -3.22 4.88
C THR A 16 11.65 -4.25 4.48
N GLY A 17 12.73 -3.80 3.83
CA GLY A 17 13.84 -4.67 3.45
C GLY A 17 13.51 -5.72 2.38
N ILE A 18 12.43 -5.54 1.62
CA ILE A 18 11.93 -6.52 0.66
C ILE A 18 12.92 -6.71 -0.49
N LYS A 19 13.34 -7.96 -0.72
CA LYS A 19 14.21 -8.37 -1.84
C LYS A 19 13.74 -9.69 -2.41
N ALA A 20 13.83 -9.83 -3.73
CA ALA A 20 13.62 -11.11 -4.39
C ALA A 20 14.95 -11.87 -4.46
N GLU A 21 14.95 -13.11 -3.98
CA GLU A 21 16.09 -14.05 -4.08
C GLU A 21 15.60 -15.35 -4.77
N GLY A 22 15.70 -15.37 -6.11
CA GLY A 22 15.10 -16.42 -6.91
C GLY A 22 13.59 -16.41 -6.79
N ASP A 23 13.01 -17.54 -6.38
CA ASP A 23 11.56 -17.72 -6.19
C ASP A 23 11.08 -17.34 -4.77
N LYS A 24 11.93 -16.71 -3.98
CA LYS A 24 11.63 -16.33 -2.60
C LYS A 24 11.68 -14.82 -2.41
N ILE A 25 10.93 -14.36 -1.44
CA ILE A 25 11.04 -13.01 -0.90
C ILE A 25 11.76 -13.09 0.44
N VAL A 26 12.76 -12.23 0.61
CA VAL A 26 13.43 -11.99 1.89
C VAL A 26 13.03 -10.59 2.35
N CYS A 27 12.72 -10.42 3.63
CA CYS A 27 12.28 -9.14 4.19
C CYS A 27 12.47 -9.08 5.72
N ASP A 28 12.26 -7.92 6.30
CA ASP A 28 12.41 -7.69 7.75
C ASP A 28 11.26 -8.32 8.59
N ASN A 29 10.26 -8.93 7.94
CA ASN A 29 9.13 -9.57 8.61
C ASN A 29 9.12 -11.08 8.35
N PRO A 30 9.49 -11.92 9.33
CA PRO A 30 9.54 -13.38 9.17
C PRO A 30 8.21 -14.03 8.82
N GLU A 31 7.07 -13.43 9.25
CA GLU A 31 5.74 -13.95 8.92
C GLU A 31 5.46 -13.78 7.42
N VAL A 32 5.84 -12.64 6.86
CA VAL A 32 5.70 -12.35 5.43
C VAL A 32 6.66 -13.24 4.62
N GLU A 33 7.91 -13.35 5.06
CA GLU A 33 8.94 -14.17 4.41
C GLU A 33 8.52 -15.64 4.28
N ALA A 34 7.78 -16.16 5.26
CA ALA A 34 7.32 -17.55 5.26
C ALA A 34 6.37 -17.92 4.11
N TRP A 35 5.65 -16.95 3.53
CA TRP A 35 4.66 -17.22 2.47
C TRP A 35 4.78 -16.35 1.23
N ALA A 36 5.42 -15.18 1.32
CA ALA A 36 5.50 -14.24 0.21
C ALA A 36 6.34 -14.81 -0.94
N LYS A 37 5.91 -14.51 -2.15
CA LYS A 37 6.56 -14.87 -3.42
C LYS A 37 6.69 -13.64 -4.29
N PRO A 38 7.52 -13.66 -5.33
CA PRO A 38 7.63 -12.54 -6.27
C PRO A 38 6.29 -12.08 -6.87
N GLU A 39 5.34 -13.01 -7.03
CA GLU A 39 4.01 -12.75 -7.59
C GLU A 39 2.98 -12.32 -6.55
N SER A 40 3.36 -12.23 -5.28
CA SER A 40 2.43 -11.84 -4.21
C SER A 40 1.93 -10.42 -4.41
N ASN A 41 0.63 -10.21 -4.17
CA ASN A 41 0.00 -8.90 -4.28
C ASN A 41 0.61 -7.90 -3.28
N VAL A 42 0.88 -6.70 -3.75
CA VAL A 42 1.31 -5.56 -2.93
C VAL A 42 0.21 -4.49 -2.93
N SER A 43 0.07 -3.78 -1.82
CA SER A 43 -0.83 -2.64 -1.76
C SER A 43 -0.21 -1.45 -2.47
N MET A 44 -0.96 -0.83 -3.38
CA MET A 44 -0.61 0.46 -3.98
C MET A 44 -1.02 1.63 -3.08
N ASN A 45 -1.40 1.33 -1.86
CA ASN A 45 -1.88 2.29 -0.85
C ASN A 45 -3.03 3.18 -1.33
N MET A 46 -3.87 2.63 -2.22
CA MET A 46 -5.09 3.26 -2.70
C MET A 46 -6.28 2.53 -2.10
N TRP A 47 -7.03 3.24 -1.25
CA TRP A 47 -8.15 2.70 -0.50
C TRP A 47 -9.44 3.44 -0.84
N ALA A 48 -10.50 2.70 -1.05
CA ALA A 48 -11.85 3.24 -1.18
C ALA A 48 -12.74 2.59 -0.13
N GLY A 49 -13.54 3.39 0.55
CA GLY A 49 -14.39 2.91 1.66
C GLY A 49 -15.63 3.77 1.84
N TYR A 50 -16.46 3.37 2.77
CA TYR A 50 -17.63 4.12 3.19
C TYR A 50 -17.24 5.20 4.22
N PRO A 51 -18.05 6.26 4.40
CA PRO A 51 -17.73 7.37 5.32
C PRO A 51 -17.46 6.96 6.77
N ASP A 52 -18.08 5.90 7.25
CA ASP A 52 -17.88 5.35 8.60
C ASP A 52 -16.43 4.93 8.90
N PHE A 53 -15.67 4.60 7.85
CA PHE A 53 -14.24 4.37 7.99
C PHE A 53 -13.48 5.64 8.43
N LEU A 54 -13.90 6.82 7.97
CA LEU A 54 -13.30 8.09 8.39
C LEU A 54 -13.61 8.38 9.86
N ASP A 55 -14.83 8.09 10.32
CA ASP A 55 -15.20 8.25 11.73
C ASP A 55 -14.36 7.35 12.65
N TYR A 56 -14.07 6.13 12.16
CA TYR A 56 -13.15 5.23 12.85
C TYR A 56 -11.74 5.79 12.93
N LEU A 57 -11.18 6.26 11.80
CA LEU A 57 -9.84 6.82 11.76
C LEU A 57 -9.69 8.03 12.68
N GLU A 58 -10.66 8.93 12.72
CA GLU A 58 -10.64 10.12 13.60
C GLU A 58 -10.55 9.71 15.07
N LYS A 59 -11.36 8.75 15.48
CA LYS A 59 -11.39 8.25 16.85
C LYS A 59 -10.10 7.52 17.23
N ASP A 60 -9.63 6.64 16.36
CA ASP A 60 -8.44 5.84 16.60
C ASP A 60 -7.16 6.69 16.56
N PHE A 61 -7.09 7.70 15.69
CA PHE A 61 -5.96 8.61 15.61
C PHE A 61 -5.72 9.35 16.94
N SER A 62 -6.78 9.72 17.66
CA SER A 62 -6.67 10.32 18.98
C SER A 62 -6.01 9.37 19.99
N THR A 63 -6.34 8.08 19.92
CA THR A 63 -5.74 7.02 20.74
C THR A 63 -4.27 6.82 20.37
N PHE A 64 -3.96 6.77 19.06
CA PHE A 64 -2.60 6.68 18.54
C PHE A 64 -1.73 7.81 19.08
N LEU A 65 -2.18 9.07 18.99
CA LEU A 65 -1.44 10.23 19.48
C LEU A 65 -1.18 10.17 20.99
N SER A 66 -2.15 9.69 21.77
CA SER A 66 -2.04 9.56 23.22
C SER A 66 -1.02 8.50 23.66
N ASN A 67 -0.74 7.53 22.79
CA ASN A 67 0.16 6.40 23.06
C ASN A 67 1.57 6.60 22.49
N ILE A 68 1.88 7.75 21.90
CA ILE A 68 3.24 8.04 21.42
C ILE A 68 4.15 8.30 22.61
N SER A 69 4.96 7.31 22.97
CA SER A 69 5.94 7.41 24.07
C SER A 69 7.37 7.64 23.59
N ASP A 70 7.73 7.04 22.44
CA ASP A 70 9.08 7.06 21.91
C ASP A 70 9.15 7.74 20.55
N ASN A 71 10.14 8.62 20.38
CA ASN A 71 10.52 9.23 19.12
C ASN A 71 9.32 9.71 18.26
N PRO A 72 8.54 10.69 18.77
CA PRO A 72 7.28 11.11 18.14
C PRO A 72 7.47 11.62 16.71
N MET A 73 8.67 12.07 16.34
CA MET A 73 9.00 12.55 14.99
C MET A 73 9.12 11.42 13.95
N LYS A 74 9.15 10.15 14.37
CA LYS A 74 9.28 8.99 13.49
C LYS A 74 8.08 8.04 13.53
N LYS A 75 7.08 8.34 14.36
CA LYS A 75 5.87 7.54 14.44
C LYS A 75 4.92 7.93 13.33
N GLU A 76 4.45 6.93 12.60
CA GLU A 76 3.51 7.08 11.49
C GLU A 76 2.22 6.32 11.78
N TYR A 77 1.10 6.93 11.46
CA TYR A 77 -0.22 6.31 11.52
C TYR A 77 -0.52 5.69 10.16
N LEU A 78 -0.18 4.42 10.01
CA LEU A 78 -0.16 3.73 8.73
C LEU A 78 -1.52 3.09 8.42
N LEU A 79 -2.18 3.50 7.34
CA LEU A 79 -3.45 2.94 6.90
C LEU A 79 -3.44 1.41 6.75
N PRO A 80 -2.42 0.76 6.19
CA PRO A 80 -2.37 -0.70 6.12
C PRO A 80 -2.48 -1.39 7.48
N ASN A 81 -1.90 -0.80 8.53
CA ASN A 81 -1.97 -1.36 9.89
C ASN A 81 -3.38 -1.29 10.46
N ILE A 82 -4.08 -0.17 10.23
CA ILE A 82 -5.47 0.01 10.65
C ILE A 82 -6.39 -0.98 9.94
N VAL A 83 -6.20 -1.13 8.63
CA VAL A 83 -6.95 -2.13 7.86
C VAL A 83 -6.67 -3.55 8.36
N ALA A 84 -5.42 -3.89 8.66
CA ALA A 84 -5.06 -5.19 9.22
C ALA A 84 -5.70 -5.44 10.59
N GLU A 85 -5.80 -4.43 11.44
CA GLU A 85 -6.48 -4.53 12.74
C GLU A 85 -7.97 -4.78 12.57
N LEU A 86 -8.65 -3.97 11.75
CA LEU A 86 -10.07 -4.11 11.49
C LEU A 86 -10.44 -5.45 10.81
N LEU A 87 -9.57 -5.99 9.96
CA LEU A 87 -9.73 -7.33 9.39
C LEU A 87 -9.62 -8.41 10.46
N ARG A 88 -8.63 -8.33 11.36
CA ARG A 88 -8.45 -9.29 12.46
C ARG A 88 -9.61 -9.26 13.46
N GLU A 89 -10.24 -8.12 13.63
CA GLU A 89 -11.44 -7.94 14.48
C GLU A 89 -12.75 -8.33 13.77
N ASP A 90 -12.69 -8.79 12.52
CA ASP A 90 -13.84 -9.14 11.67
C ASP A 90 -14.85 -7.96 11.50
N ARG A 91 -14.35 -6.73 11.49
CA ARG A 91 -15.15 -5.50 11.40
C ARG A 91 -15.32 -4.98 9.98
N ILE A 92 -14.43 -5.37 9.08
CA ILE A 92 -14.47 -4.96 7.68
C ILE A 92 -14.20 -6.15 6.75
N ASN A 93 -14.68 -6.02 5.53
CA ASN A 93 -14.26 -6.84 4.41
C ASN A 93 -13.64 -5.94 3.34
N VAL A 94 -12.49 -6.32 2.82
CA VAL A 94 -11.77 -5.54 1.81
C VAL A 94 -11.70 -6.35 0.52
N LYS A 95 -12.30 -5.83 -0.54
CA LYS A 95 -12.17 -6.39 -1.88
C LYS A 95 -10.88 -5.87 -2.52
N VAL A 96 -10.02 -6.79 -2.91
CA VAL A 96 -8.80 -6.45 -3.67
C VAL A 96 -9.17 -6.27 -5.13
N LEU A 97 -8.77 -5.15 -5.70
CA LEU A 97 -8.87 -4.84 -7.12
C LEU A 97 -7.46 -4.83 -7.69
N GLU A 98 -7.19 -5.74 -8.58
CA GLU A 98 -5.90 -5.82 -9.25
C GLU A 98 -5.80 -4.75 -10.32
N THR A 99 -4.65 -4.09 -10.42
CA THR A 99 -4.29 -3.22 -11.53
C THR A 99 -3.03 -3.74 -12.22
N HIS A 100 -3.00 -3.62 -13.53
CA HIS A 100 -1.82 -3.91 -14.36
C HIS A 100 -1.03 -2.64 -14.69
N ASP A 101 -1.42 -1.50 -14.12
CA ASP A 101 -0.72 -0.24 -14.29
C ASP A 101 0.67 -0.31 -13.67
N LYS A 102 1.63 0.30 -14.35
CA LYS A 102 2.97 0.44 -13.82
C LYS A 102 3.01 1.54 -12.76
N TRP A 103 3.53 1.19 -11.58
CA TRP A 103 3.71 2.15 -10.51
C TRP A 103 4.93 3.05 -10.74
N PHE A 104 4.79 4.35 -10.44
CA PHE A 104 5.85 5.32 -10.46
C PHE A 104 5.85 6.12 -9.16
N GLY A 105 6.97 6.09 -8.42
CA GLY A 105 7.15 6.88 -7.20
C GLY A 105 8.07 8.07 -7.43
N VAL A 106 7.74 9.21 -6.83
CA VAL A 106 8.59 10.40 -6.76
C VAL A 106 8.83 10.72 -5.29
N THR A 107 9.68 9.93 -4.65
CA THR A 107 10.02 10.13 -3.24
C THR A 107 11.31 10.94 -3.10
N TYR A 108 12.24 10.73 -4.00
CA TYR A 108 13.54 11.38 -4.03
C TYR A 108 13.72 12.23 -5.29
N ALA A 109 14.63 13.20 -5.24
CA ALA A 109 14.88 14.11 -6.37
C ALA A 109 15.38 13.38 -7.62
N GLU A 110 16.15 12.31 -7.45
CA GLU A 110 16.66 11.45 -8.52
C GLU A 110 15.59 10.68 -9.28
N ASP A 111 14.44 10.42 -8.67
CA ASP A 111 13.32 9.72 -9.32
C ASP A 111 12.65 10.58 -10.39
N LYS A 112 12.79 11.90 -10.29
CA LYS A 112 12.04 12.86 -11.10
C LYS A 112 12.24 12.67 -12.60
N GLU A 113 13.48 12.52 -13.04
CA GLU A 113 13.80 12.39 -14.47
C GLU A 113 13.23 11.08 -15.04
N TYR A 114 13.38 9.99 -14.32
CA TYR A 114 12.81 8.70 -14.70
C TYR A 114 11.29 8.77 -14.86
N VAL A 115 10.60 9.33 -13.87
CA VAL A 115 9.13 9.43 -13.87
C VAL A 115 8.64 10.36 -14.99
N GLN A 116 9.31 11.51 -15.21
CA GLN A 116 8.97 12.42 -16.32
C GLN A 116 9.09 11.72 -17.68
N ASN A 117 10.15 10.94 -17.90
CA ASN A 117 10.34 10.22 -19.15
C ASN A 117 9.32 9.10 -19.33
N ALA A 118 8.96 8.40 -18.25
CA ALA A 118 7.93 7.39 -18.27
C ALA A 118 6.55 7.96 -18.64
N PHE A 119 6.17 9.12 -18.06
CA PHE A 119 4.91 9.80 -18.43
C PHE A 119 4.90 10.34 -19.85
N LYS A 120 6.03 10.84 -20.34
CA LYS A 120 6.14 11.23 -21.78
C LYS A 120 5.85 10.04 -22.68
N GLN A 121 6.44 8.88 -22.37
CA GLN A 121 6.19 7.65 -23.13
C GLN A 121 4.72 7.23 -23.08
N LEU A 122 4.05 7.32 -21.91
CA LEU A 122 2.63 7.01 -21.79
C LEU A 122 1.74 7.95 -22.60
N ILE A 123 2.15 9.21 -22.79
CA ILE A 123 1.47 10.16 -23.66
C ILE A 123 1.69 9.80 -25.13
N GLU A 124 2.91 9.48 -25.54
CA GLU A 124 3.26 9.06 -26.89
C GLU A 124 2.53 7.77 -27.29
N ASP A 125 2.37 6.84 -26.35
CA ASP A 125 1.63 5.58 -26.51
C ASP A 125 0.10 5.78 -26.49
N GLY A 126 -0.38 7.01 -26.25
CA GLY A 126 -1.81 7.35 -26.23
C GLY A 126 -2.59 6.88 -25.00
N VAL A 127 -1.88 6.46 -23.94
CA VAL A 127 -2.49 6.07 -22.64
C VAL A 127 -3.03 7.30 -21.92
N TYR A 128 -2.29 8.42 -21.98
CA TYR A 128 -2.72 9.71 -21.46
C TYR A 128 -2.83 10.76 -22.56
N PRO A 129 -3.78 11.68 -22.48
CA PRO A 129 -3.83 12.83 -23.38
C PRO A 129 -2.70 13.82 -23.06
N GLU A 130 -2.22 14.54 -24.07
CA GLU A 130 -1.18 15.58 -23.90
C GLU A 130 -1.58 16.67 -22.89
N LYS A 131 -2.89 16.94 -22.80
CA LYS A 131 -3.48 17.85 -21.81
C LYS A 131 -4.55 17.12 -21.03
N LEU A 132 -4.35 16.98 -19.73
CA LEU A 132 -5.33 16.32 -18.82
C LEU A 132 -6.58 17.18 -18.60
N TRP A 133 -6.45 18.50 -18.68
CA TRP A 133 -7.52 19.46 -18.44
C TRP A 133 -7.77 20.27 -19.71
N LYS A 134 -9.04 20.44 -20.03
CA LYS A 134 -9.50 21.32 -21.12
C LYS A 134 -9.62 22.74 -20.64
#